data_327e74021aab2c978d0329d876883c3a
#
_entry.id   327e74021aab2c978d0329d876883c3a
#
_cell.length_a   1.000
_cell.length_b   1.000
_cell.length_c   1.000
_cell.angle_alpha   90.00
_cell.angle_beta   90.00
_cell.angle_gamma   90.00
#
_symmetry.space_group_name_H-M   'P 1'
#
loop_
_entity.id
_entity.type
_entity.pdbx_description
1 polymer ?
#
loop_
_entity_poly.entity_id
_entity_poly.type
_entity_poly.pdbx_seq_one_letter_code
_entity_poly.pdbx_strand_id
1 'polypeptide(L)'
;MIKFHFTLIFCFAFFLSYGGAISNQLSNDIKTGEIKVNVKKIAPEPVKWDTEIRELIFDDDDELKDGSHFMELFTPYRAADAAIVPISIKFRKNQNEEDFVKYITIVADENPSPIIGKFEFSLKTGKSDFSTRIRIDKYTYVRAIAEMNNGEKYMVSNYVKAAGGCSAPSLADMDTVMARLGKMKMKLIETGEVGQLNKAQFIISHPNFSGLQFNQLTRSEIPAHFVDSIKVTQDNETILNITSDISLSEDPSFTFHYLNTGGELDVTVTDSQGGVFSNKWPIEQILSSK
;
A
#
# COMPACT_ATOMS: atom_id res chain seq x y z
N MET A 1 -22.51 -26.31 -67.79
CA MET A 1 -23.48 -25.21 -67.73
C MET A 1 -24.10 -25.18 -66.35
N ILE A 2 -23.62 -24.41 -65.44
CA ILE A 2 -24.38 -23.93 -64.26
C ILE A 2 -23.62 -22.71 -63.75
N LYS A 3 -24.33 -21.64 -63.62
CA LYS A 3 -23.88 -20.28 -63.29
C LYS A 3 -23.61 -20.18 -61.78
N PHE A 4 -22.44 -19.67 -61.44
CA PHE A 4 -22.19 -19.05 -60.14
C PHE A 4 -22.06 -17.56 -60.37
N HIS A 5 -22.99 -16.77 -59.88
CA HIS A 5 -22.87 -15.33 -59.81
C HIS A 5 -23.60 -14.80 -58.56
N PHE A 6 -22.91 -13.91 -57.89
CA PHE A 6 -23.41 -12.92 -56.92
C PHE A 6 -23.72 -13.40 -55.47
N THR A 7 -22.76 -13.24 -54.61
CA THR A 7 -23.01 -12.67 -53.27
C THR A 7 -21.66 -12.24 -52.65
N LEU A 8 -21.07 -11.16 -53.13
CA LEU A 8 -19.85 -10.56 -52.53
C LEU A 8 -19.77 -9.04 -52.71
N ILE A 9 -20.82 -8.30 -52.42
CA ILE A 9 -20.80 -6.79 -52.50
C ILE A 9 -21.55 -6.14 -51.32
N PHE A 10 -21.72 -6.73 -50.17
CA PHE A 10 -22.43 -5.99 -49.11
C PHE A 10 -21.64 -5.81 -47.78
N CYS A 11 -20.43 -6.35 -47.65
CA CYS A 11 -19.63 -6.15 -46.46
C CYS A 11 -18.60 -5.02 -46.48
N PHE A 12 -18.37 -4.39 -47.63
CA PHE A 12 -17.31 -3.35 -47.75
C PHE A 12 -17.79 -1.91 -47.48
N ALA A 13 -19.09 -1.66 -47.51
CA ALA A 13 -19.63 -0.29 -47.34
C ALA A 13 -19.78 0.13 -45.87
N PHE A 14 -19.83 -0.83 -44.90
CA PHE A 14 -20.01 -0.50 -43.49
C PHE A 14 -18.69 -0.17 -42.77
N PHE A 15 -17.55 -0.64 -43.26
CA PHE A 15 -16.23 -0.32 -42.67
C PHE A 15 -15.68 1.02 -43.10
N LEU A 16 -16.09 1.56 -44.26
CA LEU A 16 -15.62 2.84 -44.74
C LEU A 16 -16.32 4.05 -44.10
N SER A 17 -17.53 3.88 -43.57
CA SER A 17 -18.26 4.97 -42.89
C SER A 17 -17.78 5.21 -41.44
N TYR A 18 -17.30 4.19 -40.76
CA TYR A 18 -16.75 4.33 -39.39
C TYR A 18 -15.32 4.91 -39.39
N GLY A 19 -14.48 4.52 -40.32
CA GLY A 19 -13.12 5.05 -40.46
C GLY A 19 -13.09 6.53 -40.86
N GLY A 20 -14.04 6.95 -41.67
CA GLY A 20 -14.15 8.37 -42.11
C GLY A 20 -14.60 9.35 -41.01
N ALA A 21 -15.48 8.89 -40.13
CA ALA A 21 -15.95 9.71 -39.01
C ALA A 21 -14.86 9.96 -37.97
N ILE A 22 -14.06 8.93 -37.64
CA ILE A 22 -12.95 9.04 -36.68
C ILE A 22 -11.82 9.90 -37.25
N SER A 23 -11.48 9.75 -38.54
CA SER A 23 -10.44 10.54 -39.18
C SER A 23 -10.82 12.02 -39.33
N ASN A 24 -12.09 12.31 -39.59
CA ASN A 24 -12.59 13.70 -39.67
C ASN A 24 -12.66 14.37 -38.30
N GLN A 25 -12.97 13.64 -37.25
CA GLN A 25 -12.97 14.18 -35.88
C GLN A 25 -11.53 14.46 -35.40
N LEU A 26 -10.59 13.55 -35.66
CA LEU A 26 -9.17 13.78 -35.35
C LEU A 26 -8.59 14.98 -36.14
N SER A 27 -8.97 15.15 -37.40
CA SER A 27 -8.48 16.26 -38.23
C SER A 27 -9.07 17.61 -37.81
N ASN A 28 -10.29 17.65 -37.29
CA ASN A 28 -10.89 18.85 -36.74
C ASN A 28 -10.28 19.24 -35.39
N ASP A 29 -9.99 18.26 -34.52
CA ASP A 29 -9.35 18.48 -33.20
C ASP A 29 -7.92 19.01 -33.36
N ILE A 30 -7.20 18.61 -34.42
CA ILE A 30 -5.86 19.14 -34.75
C ILE A 30 -5.95 20.61 -35.24
N LYS A 31 -7.02 20.99 -35.97
CA LYS A 31 -7.21 22.34 -36.46
C LYS A 31 -7.61 23.35 -35.38
N THR A 32 -8.24 22.92 -34.31
CA THR A 32 -8.69 23.79 -33.20
C THR A 32 -7.67 23.94 -32.09
N GLY A 33 -6.54 23.20 -32.12
CA GLY A 33 -5.50 23.23 -31.06
C GLY A 33 -5.95 22.64 -29.71
N GLU A 34 -7.15 22.08 -29.63
CA GLU A 34 -7.70 21.45 -28.44
C GLU A 34 -7.61 19.92 -28.50
N ILE A 35 -6.40 19.39 -28.57
CA ILE A 35 -6.20 17.95 -28.31
C ILE A 35 -6.22 17.74 -26.79
N LYS A 36 -7.39 17.74 -26.21
CA LYS A 36 -7.61 17.10 -24.92
C LYS A 36 -7.59 15.59 -25.15
N VAL A 37 -6.39 15.00 -25.21
CA VAL A 37 -6.24 13.54 -25.14
C VAL A 37 -6.65 13.15 -23.73
N ASN A 38 -7.92 12.88 -23.54
CA ASN A 38 -8.43 12.25 -22.33
C ASN A 38 -7.96 10.78 -22.37
N VAL A 39 -6.68 10.56 -22.07
CA VAL A 39 -6.14 9.23 -21.88
C VAL A 39 -6.79 8.72 -20.59
N LYS A 40 -8.00 8.17 -20.74
CA LYS A 40 -8.63 7.41 -19.68
C LYS A 40 -7.60 6.36 -19.29
N LYS A 41 -7.04 6.46 -18.09
CA LYS A 41 -6.11 5.46 -17.56
C LYS A 41 -6.87 4.13 -17.54
N ILE A 42 -6.66 3.30 -18.56
CA ILE A 42 -7.33 2.00 -18.68
C ILE A 42 -6.59 1.09 -17.70
N ALA A 43 -7.15 0.92 -16.52
CA ALA A 43 -6.77 -0.14 -15.61
C ALA A 43 -7.48 -1.43 -16.06
N PRO A 44 -6.84 -2.60 -15.98
CA PRO A 44 -7.49 -3.87 -16.28
C PRO A 44 -8.61 -4.18 -15.26
N GLU A 45 -9.49 -5.11 -15.60
CA GLU A 45 -10.47 -5.63 -14.65
C GLU A 45 -9.75 -6.34 -13.48
N PRO A 46 -10.21 -6.17 -12.22
CA PRO A 46 -9.55 -6.71 -11.04
C PRO A 46 -9.93 -8.18 -10.77
N VAL A 47 -9.80 -9.05 -11.77
CA VAL A 47 -10.30 -10.45 -11.74
C VAL A 47 -9.82 -11.21 -10.50
N LYS A 48 -8.53 -11.11 -10.16
CA LYS A 48 -7.94 -11.86 -9.04
C LYS A 48 -8.52 -11.47 -7.68
N TRP A 49 -8.91 -10.21 -7.52
CA TRP A 49 -9.62 -9.76 -6.33
C TRP A 49 -10.93 -10.53 -6.13
N ASP A 50 -11.76 -10.60 -7.17
CA ASP A 50 -13.09 -11.19 -7.08
C ASP A 50 -13.07 -12.71 -7.02
N THR A 51 -12.02 -13.38 -7.58
CA THR A 51 -11.96 -14.84 -7.69
C THR A 51 -11.12 -15.52 -6.60
N GLU A 52 -10.20 -14.79 -5.94
CA GLU A 52 -9.23 -15.43 -5.04
C GLU A 52 -9.03 -14.67 -3.72
N ILE A 53 -8.86 -13.31 -3.79
CA ILE A 53 -8.33 -12.57 -2.65
C ILE A 53 -9.42 -12.19 -1.66
N ARG A 54 -10.59 -11.81 -2.16
CA ARG A 54 -11.72 -11.38 -1.32
C ARG A 54 -12.06 -12.44 -0.27
N GLU A 55 -12.11 -13.70 -0.66
CA GLU A 55 -12.42 -14.85 0.21
C GLU A 55 -11.34 -15.13 1.26
N LEU A 56 -10.09 -14.65 1.06
CA LEU A 56 -9.03 -14.76 2.08
C LEU A 56 -9.20 -13.75 3.23
N ILE A 57 -10.01 -12.73 3.03
CA ILE A 57 -10.11 -11.58 3.95
C ILE A 57 -11.50 -11.48 4.57
N PHE A 58 -12.53 -11.91 3.84
CA PHE A 58 -13.93 -11.71 4.17
C PHE A 58 -14.71 -13.01 4.13
N ASP A 59 -15.70 -13.11 5.02
CA ASP A 59 -16.73 -14.11 4.95
C ASP A 59 -17.73 -13.80 3.81
N ASP A 60 -18.49 -14.80 3.36
CA ASP A 60 -19.43 -14.68 2.23
C ASP A 60 -20.48 -13.58 2.45
N ASP A 61 -20.88 -13.36 3.70
CA ASP A 61 -21.91 -12.39 4.10
C ASP A 61 -21.36 -10.97 4.30
N ASP A 62 -20.05 -10.77 4.20
CA ASP A 62 -19.42 -9.46 4.40
C ASP A 62 -19.75 -8.49 3.25
N GLU A 63 -20.42 -7.39 3.58
CA GLU A 63 -20.64 -6.30 2.65
C GLU A 63 -19.44 -5.36 2.62
N LEU A 64 -18.85 -5.17 1.44
CA LEU A 64 -17.75 -4.25 1.22
C LEU A 64 -18.27 -2.98 0.52
N LYS A 65 -18.22 -1.86 1.23
CA LYS A 65 -18.75 -0.56 0.77
C LYS A 65 -17.66 0.32 0.15
N ASP A 66 -18.05 1.29 -0.66
CA ASP A 66 -17.14 2.32 -1.16
C ASP A 66 -16.73 3.28 -0.02
N GLY A 67 -15.43 3.37 0.25
CA GLY A 67 -14.84 4.22 1.29
C GLY A 67 -14.45 5.63 0.83
N SER A 68 -14.60 5.97 -0.45
CA SER A 68 -14.11 7.22 -1.03
C SER A 68 -14.69 8.49 -0.42
N HIS A 69 -15.83 8.38 0.27
CA HIS A 69 -16.48 9.51 0.94
C HIS A 69 -15.78 9.96 2.24
N PHE A 70 -14.99 9.08 2.90
CA PHE A 70 -14.32 9.41 4.15
C PHE A 70 -12.83 9.06 4.22
N MET A 71 -12.33 8.19 3.32
CA MET A 71 -10.90 7.86 3.23
C MET A 71 -10.36 7.99 1.80
N GLU A 72 -9.07 8.21 1.67
CA GLU A 72 -8.36 8.33 0.41
C GLU A 72 -7.03 7.57 0.45
N LEU A 73 -6.78 6.76 -0.58
CA LEU A 73 -5.53 6.05 -0.78
C LEU A 73 -4.65 6.82 -1.78
N PHE A 74 -3.45 7.15 -1.39
CA PHE A 74 -2.44 7.78 -2.25
C PHE A 74 -1.39 6.76 -2.65
N THR A 75 -1.20 6.60 -3.95
CA THR A 75 -0.17 5.76 -4.56
C THR A 75 0.36 6.41 -5.83
N PRO A 76 1.61 6.20 -6.25
CA PRO A 76 2.04 6.58 -7.57
C PRO A 76 1.33 5.70 -8.62
N TYR A 77 0.88 6.30 -9.73
CA TYR A 77 0.37 5.50 -10.86
C TYR A 77 1.48 4.67 -11.52
N ARG A 78 2.72 5.23 -11.57
CA ARG A 78 3.96 4.54 -11.94
C ARG A 78 4.95 4.75 -10.81
N ALA A 79 5.43 3.66 -10.23
CA ALA A 79 6.49 3.75 -9.25
C ALA A 79 7.86 3.84 -9.97
N ALA A 80 8.75 4.65 -9.41
CA ALA A 80 10.13 4.73 -9.87
C ALA A 80 10.92 3.46 -9.51
N ASP A 81 10.60 2.87 -8.37
CA ASP A 81 11.16 1.62 -7.87
C ASP A 81 10.03 0.75 -7.30
N ALA A 82 9.92 -0.48 -7.83
CA ALA A 82 8.89 -1.43 -7.41
C ALA A 82 9.17 -2.06 -6.02
N ALA A 83 10.40 -1.99 -5.53
CA ALA A 83 10.78 -2.46 -4.20
C ALA A 83 10.47 -1.43 -3.10
N ILE A 84 10.22 -0.16 -3.47
CA ILE A 84 10.03 0.95 -2.52
C ILE A 84 8.86 1.85 -2.97
N VAL A 85 7.67 1.29 -3.09
CA VAL A 85 6.47 2.03 -3.51
C VAL A 85 5.83 2.71 -2.31
N PRO A 86 5.82 4.06 -2.26
CA PRO A 86 5.19 4.77 -1.16
C PRO A 86 3.66 4.69 -1.26
N ILE A 87 3.01 4.43 -0.13
CA ILE A 87 1.57 4.49 0.02
C ILE A 87 1.19 5.34 1.23
N SER A 88 0.06 6.00 1.14
CA SER A 88 -0.51 6.77 2.25
C SER A 88 -2.03 6.67 2.24
N ILE A 89 -2.60 6.49 3.40
CA ILE A 89 -4.05 6.48 3.61
C ILE A 89 -4.38 7.67 4.50
N LYS A 90 -5.38 8.45 4.10
CA LYS A 90 -5.84 9.61 4.87
C LYS A 90 -7.33 9.52 5.12
N PHE A 91 -7.72 9.94 6.31
CA PHE A 91 -9.12 10.01 6.74
C PHE A 91 -9.53 11.47 6.92
N ARG A 92 -10.78 11.77 6.57
CA ARG A 92 -11.31 13.14 6.64
C ARG A 92 -11.63 13.58 8.06
N LYS A 93 -11.85 12.63 8.98
CA LYS A 93 -12.21 12.86 10.37
C LYS A 93 -11.19 12.27 11.33
N ASN A 94 -11.12 12.83 12.52
CA ASN A 94 -10.46 12.21 13.66
C ASN A 94 -11.31 11.07 14.20
N GLN A 95 -10.68 10.14 14.93
CA GLN A 95 -11.36 9.05 15.61
C GLN A 95 -12.10 9.55 16.85
N ASN A 96 -13.21 8.91 17.19
CA ASN A 96 -13.95 9.08 18.42
C ASN A 96 -14.56 7.73 18.85
N GLU A 97 -15.12 7.65 20.05
CA GLU A 97 -15.65 6.39 20.62
C GLU A 97 -16.81 5.80 19.82
N GLU A 98 -17.61 6.65 19.17
CA GLU A 98 -18.79 6.22 18.41
C GLU A 98 -18.41 5.72 17.02
N ASP A 99 -17.39 6.31 16.39
CA ASP A 99 -17.01 6.08 15.01
C ASP A 99 -15.48 6.13 14.85
N PHE A 100 -14.85 4.95 14.80
CA PHE A 100 -13.41 4.83 14.58
C PHE A 100 -13.04 3.64 13.71
N VAL A 101 -11.94 3.79 12.99
CA VAL A 101 -11.31 2.72 12.21
C VAL A 101 -10.58 1.80 13.15
N LYS A 102 -11.03 0.56 13.25
CA LYS A 102 -10.41 -0.49 14.08
C LYS A 102 -9.24 -1.16 13.37
N TYR A 103 -9.44 -1.49 12.09
CA TYR A 103 -8.42 -2.13 11.26
C TYR A 103 -8.31 -1.47 9.91
N ILE A 104 -7.09 -1.48 9.35
CA ILE A 104 -6.84 -1.27 7.93
C ILE A 104 -6.09 -2.50 7.41
N THR A 105 -6.64 -3.17 6.39
CA THR A 105 -5.94 -4.21 5.65
C THR A 105 -5.46 -3.63 4.32
N ILE A 106 -4.17 -3.80 4.01
CA ILE A 106 -3.56 -3.36 2.75
C ILE A 106 -3.30 -4.58 1.90
N VAL A 107 -3.74 -4.51 0.64
CA VAL A 107 -3.64 -5.60 -0.34
C VAL A 107 -3.00 -5.10 -1.63
N ALA A 108 -2.16 -5.91 -2.26
CA ALA A 108 -1.72 -5.75 -3.64
C ALA A 108 -2.08 -7.04 -4.39
N ASP A 109 -3.08 -6.97 -5.27
CA ASP A 109 -3.73 -8.15 -5.85
C ASP A 109 -2.77 -9.12 -6.53
N GLU A 110 -1.74 -8.62 -7.21
CA GLU A 110 -0.79 -9.42 -7.99
C GLU A 110 0.51 -9.78 -7.27
N ASN A 111 0.63 -9.43 -5.98
CA ASN A 111 1.78 -9.87 -5.19
C ASN A 111 1.70 -11.37 -4.88
N PRO A 112 2.84 -12.08 -4.73
CA PRO A 112 2.87 -13.49 -4.32
C PRO A 112 2.19 -13.74 -2.98
N SER A 113 2.34 -12.82 -2.02
CA SER A 113 1.51 -12.68 -0.84
C SER A 113 0.69 -11.41 -0.98
N PRO A 114 -0.60 -11.49 -1.33
CA PRO A 114 -1.40 -10.31 -1.65
C PRO A 114 -1.73 -9.46 -0.44
N ILE A 115 -1.89 -10.04 0.76
CA ILE A 115 -2.13 -9.29 1.99
C ILE A 115 -0.79 -8.76 2.50
N ILE A 116 -0.57 -7.44 2.36
CA ILE A 116 0.68 -6.79 2.76
C ILE A 116 0.78 -6.67 4.28
N GLY A 117 -0.35 -6.40 4.92
CA GLY A 117 -0.44 -6.33 6.37
C GLY A 117 -1.80 -5.85 6.86
N LYS A 118 -2.05 -6.09 8.15
CA LYS A 118 -3.21 -5.63 8.91
C LYS A 118 -2.74 -4.67 10.00
N PHE A 119 -3.33 -3.51 10.06
CA PHE A 119 -3.00 -2.41 10.95
C PHE A 119 -4.18 -2.20 11.89
N GLU A 120 -3.98 -2.48 13.17
CA GLU A 120 -4.98 -2.33 14.21
C GLU A 120 -4.76 -0.99 14.93
N PHE A 121 -5.76 -0.14 14.90
CA PHE A 121 -5.74 1.19 15.53
C PHE A 121 -6.54 1.17 16.82
N SER A 122 -6.01 1.83 17.84
CA SER A 122 -6.78 2.16 19.04
C SER A 122 -7.29 3.61 18.95
N LEU A 123 -8.19 4.00 19.84
CA LEU A 123 -8.61 5.40 19.97
C LEU A 123 -7.45 6.35 20.32
N LYS A 124 -6.35 5.81 20.89
CA LYS A 124 -5.12 6.58 21.19
C LYS A 124 -4.38 7.07 19.94
N THR A 125 -4.67 6.49 18.78
CA THR A 125 -4.18 7.05 17.50
C THR A 125 -4.79 8.44 17.22
N GLY A 126 -6.00 8.73 17.70
CA GLY A 126 -6.72 9.98 17.49
C GLY A 126 -7.07 10.28 16.03
N LYS A 127 -6.25 9.79 15.07
CA LYS A 127 -6.46 9.84 13.63
C LYS A 127 -5.81 8.64 12.96
N SER A 128 -6.52 7.97 12.07
CA SER A 128 -6.06 6.75 11.40
C SER A 128 -5.22 7.01 10.14
N ASP A 129 -4.79 8.24 9.89
CA ASP A 129 -3.86 8.54 8.79
C ASP A 129 -2.58 7.75 8.97
N PHE A 130 -2.15 7.09 7.88
CA PHE A 130 -1.04 6.16 7.92
C PHE A 130 -0.25 6.18 6.61
N SER A 131 1.06 6.00 6.68
CA SER A 131 1.92 5.90 5.50
C SER A 131 2.99 4.86 5.70
N THR A 132 3.30 4.11 4.64
CA THR A 132 4.39 3.14 4.60
C THR A 132 4.92 2.97 3.19
N ARG A 133 5.86 2.04 3.00
CA ARG A 133 6.41 1.64 1.70
C ARG A 133 6.23 0.16 1.51
N ILE A 134 5.82 -0.25 0.31
CA ILE A 134 5.52 -1.63 -0.04
C ILE A 134 6.30 -2.08 -1.28
N ARG A 135 6.45 -3.38 -1.44
CA ARG A 135 6.93 -4.02 -2.66
C ARG A 135 5.75 -4.34 -3.56
N ILE A 136 5.94 -4.18 -4.86
CA ILE A 136 4.97 -4.57 -5.88
C ILE A 136 5.65 -5.49 -6.89
N ASP A 137 5.08 -6.69 -7.06
CA ASP A 137 5.64 -7.70 -7.95
C ASP A 137 5.21 -7.54 -9.41
N LYS A 138 3.94 -7.21 -9.65
CA LYS A 138 3.35 -6.99 -10.98
C LYS A 138 2.45 -5.77 -10.95
N TYR A 139 2.13 -5.23 -12.13
CA TYR A 139 1.10 -4.19 -12.27
C TYR A 139 -0.18 -4.63 -11.58
N THR A 140 -0.66 -3.87 -10.61
CA THR A 140 -1.66 -4.35 -9.66
C THR A 140 -2.60 -3.25 -9.17
N TYR A 141 -3.76 -3.65 -8.65
CA TYR A 141 -4.49 -2.81 -7.73
C TYR A 141 -3.87 -2.90 -6.34
N VAL A 142 -3.64 -1.74 -5.74
CA VAL A 142 -3.38 -1.60 -4.30
C VAL A 142 -4.68 -1.17 -3.66
N ARG A 143 -5.10 -1.91 -2.63
CA ARG A 143 -6.35 -1.69 -1.89
C ARG A 143 -6.07 -1.33 -0.45
N ALA A 144 -6.85 -0.40 0.08
CA ALA A 144 -6.94 -0.14 1.50
C ALA A 144 -8.38 -0.44 1.95
N ILE A 145 -8.50 -1.34 2.89
CA ILE A 145 -9.79 -1.82 3.41
C ILE A 145 -9.85 -1.43 4.88
N ALA A 146 -10.75 -0.51 5.21
CA ALA A 146 -11.00 -0.09 6.57
C ALA A 146 -12.17 -0.87 7.16
N GLU A 147 -11.95 -1.47 8.33
CA GLU A 147 -12.99 -2.05 9.18
C GLU A 147 -13.25 -1.12 10.36
N MET A 148 -14.49 -0.69 10.49
CA MET A 148 -14.93 0.21 11.55
C MET A 148 -15.20 -0.55 12.85
N ASN A 149 -15.31 0.16 13.96
CA ASN A 149 -15.65 -0.42 15.27
C ASN A 149 -17.02 -1.11 15.31
N ASN A 150 -17.95 -0.70 14.43
CA ASN A 150 -19.27 -1.32 14.27
C ASN A 150 -19.28 -2.56 13.34
N GLY A 151 -18.11 -2.92 12.78
CA GLY A 151 -17.93 -4.06 11.86
C GLY A 151 -18.17 -3.72 10.39
N GLU A 152 -18.60 -2.51 10.05
CA GLU A 152 -18.71 -2.10 8.64
C GLU A 152 -17.34 -2.05 7.95
N LYS A 153 -17.32 -2.48 6.69
CA LYS A 153 -16.09 -2.57 5.90
C LYS A 153 -16.16 -1.69 4.68
N TYR A 154 -15.10 -0.91 4.45
CA TYR A 154 -15.01 0.07 3.37
C TYR A 154 -13.70 -0.07 2.62
N MET A 155 -13.73 0.08 1.30
CA MET A 155 -12.54 -0.06 0.47
C MET A 155 -12.34 1.15 -0.45
N VAL A 156 -11.08 1.50 -0.64
CA VAL A 156 -10.60 2.33 -1.76
C VAL A 156 -9.45 1.61 -2.45
N SER A 157 -9.29 1.81 -3.75
CA SER A 157 -8.25 1.15 -4.53
C SER A 157 -7.63 2.05 -5.60
N ASN A 158 -6.34 1.84 -5.88
CA ASN A 158 -5.61 2.51 -6.95
C ASN A 158 -4.83 1.49 -7.78
N TYR A 159 -4.83 1.67 -9.10
CA TYR A 159 -4.00 0.87 -9.99
C TYR A 159 -2.59 1.43 -10.07
N VAL A 160 -1.59 0.58 -9.80
CA VAL A 160 -0.16 0.92 -9.76
C VAL A 160 0.61 0.12 -10.80
N LYS A 161 1.43 0.81 -11.59
CA LYS A 161 2.34 0.21 -12.56
C LYS A 161 3.74 0.14 -11.97
N ALA A 162 4.06 -1.02 -11.41
CA ALA A 162 5.38 -1.40 -10.91
C ALA A 162 5.57 -2.90 -11.08
N ALA A 163 6.78 -3.40 -11.24
CA ALA A 163 7.04 -4.82 -11.41
C ALA A 163 8.41 -5.23 -10.85
N GLY A 164 8.49 -6.46 -10.32
CA GLY A 164 9.74 -7.08 -9.86
C GLY A 164 10.19 -6.66 -8.46
N GLY A 165 9.35 -5.95 -7.69
CA GLY A 165 9.74 -5.45 -6.37
C GLY A 165 9.97 -6.54 -5.33
N CYS A 166 9.24 -7.66 -5.41
CA CYS A 166 9.37 -8.77 -4.45
C CYS A 166 10.64 -9.59 -4.70
N SER A 167 11.13 -9.64 -5.93
CA SER A 167 12.36 -10.34 -6.32
C SER A 167 13.55 -9.41 -6.59
N ALA A 168 13.40 -8.11 -6.34
CA ALA A 168 14.47 -7.14 -6.55
C ALA A 168 15.72 -7.54 -5.72
N PRO A 169 16.90 -7.65 -6.37
CA PRO A 169 18.10 -8.06 -5.67
C PRO A 169 18.50 -7.02 -4.62
N SER A 170 18.93 -7.48 -3.44
CA SER A 170 19.61 -6.60 -2.51
C SER A 170 21.01 -6.31 -3.07
N LEU A 171 21.32 -5.04 -3.28
CA LEU A 171 22.66 -4.58 -3.70
C LEU A 171 23.60 -4.38 -2.51
N ALA A 172 23.07 -4.43 -1.29
CA ALA A 172 23.85 -4.25 -0.09
C ALA A 172 24.61 -5.53 0.26
N ASP A 173 25.84 -5.36 0.74
CA ASP A 173 26.60 -6.44 1.36
C ASP A 173 25.86 -6.99 2.57
N MET A 174 25.69 -8.33 2.62
CA MET A 174 24.89 -9.01 3.64
C MET A 174 25.40 -8.72 5.06
N ASP A 175 26.70 -8.69 5.26
CA ASP A 175 27.31 -8.42 6.58
C ASP A 175 26.97 -6.99 7.03
N THR A 176 27.00 -6.03 6.13
CA THR A 176 26.59 -4.65 6.40
C THR A 176 25.12 -4.54 6.75
N VAL A 177 24.25 -5.27 6.06
CA VAL A 177 22.82 -5.32 6.36
C VAL A 177 22.57 -5.90 7.75
N MET A 178 23.20 -7.03 8.05
CA MET A 178 23.02 -7.72 9.33
C MET A 178 23.64 -6.92 10.51
N ALA A 179 24.70 -6.16 10.30
CA ALA A 179 25.31 -5.32 11.34
C ALA A 179 24.40 -4.16 11.81
N ARG A 180 23.40 -3.78 11.04
CA ARG A 180 22.42 -2.73 11.39
C ARG A 180 21.05 -3.28 11.77
N LEU A 181 20.86 -4.61 11.71
CA LEU A 181 19.59 -5.27 12.01
C LEU A 181 19.04 -4.82 13.38
N GLY A 182 17.76 -4.50 13.41
CA GLY A 182 17.04 -4.10 14.62
C GLY A 182 17.33 -2.67 15.12
N LYS A 183 18.21 -1.90 14.47
CA LYS A 183 18.40 -0.48 14.83
C LYS A 183 17.15 0.32 14.48
N MET A 184 16.61 1.03 15.46
CA MET A 184 15.35 1.76 15.34
C MET A 184 15.57 3.26 15.46
N LYS A 185 14.73 4.03 14.77
CA LYS A 185 14.64 5.49 14.89
C LYS A 185 13.20 5.92 14.99
N MET A 186 12.96 6.91 15.86
CA MET A 186 11.67 7.60 15.96
C MET A 186 11.90 9.09 15.70
N LYS A 187 11.03 9.69 14.91
CA LYS A 187 11.04 11.13 14.62
C LYS A 187 9.64 11.68 14.81
N LEU A 188 9.50 12.78 15.55
CA LEU A 188 8.26 13.55 15.59
C LEU A 188 8.22 14.49 14.38
N ILE A 189 7.20 14.35 13.55
CA ILE A 189 6.95 15.21 12.38
C ILE A 189 6.13 16.42 12.78
N GLU A 190 5.06 16.19 13.57
CA GLU A 190 4.19 17.21 14.13
C GLU A 190 4.08 16.97 15.63
N THR A 191 4.16 18.06 16.41
CA THR A 191 4.14 18.02 17.86
C THR A 191 3.03 18.90 18.40
N GLY A 192 2.17 18.33 19.22
CA GLY A 192 1.15 19.03 20.00
C GLY A 192 1.46 18.95 21.50
N GLU A 193 0.79 19.76 22.28
CA GLU A 193 0.81 19.68 23.75
C GLU A 193 0.18 18.38 24.25
N VAL A 194 0.30 18.08 25.53
CA VAL A 194 -0.39 16.95 26.16
C VAL A 194 -1.90 17.07 25.91
N GLY A 195 -2.51 15.97 25.45
CA GLY A 195 -3.91 15.93 25.03
C GLY A 195 -4.13 16.27 23.55
N GLN A 196 -3.11 16.74 22.83
CA GLN A 196 -3.20 17.04 21.40
C GLN A 196 -2.62 15.92 20.53
N LEU A 197 -2.90 16.01 19.24
CA LEU A 197 -2.45 15.04 18.24
C LEU A 197 -0.99 15.30 17.87
N ASN A 198 -0.17 14.26 18.00
CA ASN A 198 1.19 14.19 17.46
C ASN A 198 1.22 13.36 16.20
N LYS A 199 2.25 13.56 15.38
CA LYS A 199 2.57 12.71 14.22
C LYS A 199 4.01 12.25 14.31
N ALA A 200 4.20 10.94 14.29
CA ALA A 200 5.50 10.30 14.39
C ALA A 200 5.83 9.49 13.14
N GLN A 201 7.12 9.36 12.86
CA GLN A 201 7.67 8.40 11.92
C GLN A 201 8.60 7.44 12.67
N PHE A 202 8.30 6.17 12.57
CA PHE A 202 9.13 5.06 13.05
C PHE A 202 9.82 4.38 11.88
N ILE A 203 11.07 3.98 12.06
CA ILE A 203 11.84 3.20 11.08
C ILE A 203 12.65 2.15 11.84
N ILE A 204 12.65 0.92 11.34
CA ILE A 204 13.56 -0.15 11.78
C ILE A 204 14.47 -0.56 10.64
N SER A 205 15.77 -0.70 10.91
CA SER A 205 16.71 -1.31 9.97
C SER A 205 16.51 -2.81 9.94
N HIS A 206 15.96 -3.29 8.83
CA HIS A 206 15.67 -4.70 8.60
C HIS A 206 15.70 -4.99 7.10
N PRO A 207 16.36 -6.07 6.63
CA PRO A 207 16.46 -6.38 5.21
C PRO A 207 15.10 -6.67 4.56
N ASN A 208 14.18 -7.16 5.35
CA ASN A 208 12.83 -7.55 4.91
C ASN A 208 12.86 -8.43 3.67
N PHE A 209 13.71 -9.48 3.69
CA PHE A 209 13.83 -10.41 2.58
C PHE A 209 12.53 -11.17 2.35
N SER A 210 12.08 -11.17 1.11
CA SER A 210 10.82 -11.79 0.71
C SER A 210 10.90 -13.32 0.53
N GLY A 211 12.11 -13.88 0.46
CA GLY A 211 12.31 -15.29 0.05
C GLY A 211 12.28 -15.51 -1.47
N LEU A 212 12.01 -14.47 -2.25
CA LEU A 212 11.95 -14.52 -3.71
C LEU A 212 13.18 -13.84 -4.37
N GLN A 213 14.10 -13.37 -3.54
CA GLN A 213 15.28 -12.66 -3.96
C GLN A 213 16.45 -13.63 -4.18
N PHE A 214 17.32 -13.27 -5.10
CA PHE A 214 18.49 -14.06 -5.45
C PHE A 214 19.76 -13.27 -5.18
N ASN A 215 20.70 -13.89 -4.46
CA ASN A 215 22.01 -13.30 -4.24
C ASN A 215 22.85 -13.49 -5.51
N GLN A 216 23.19 -12.40 -6.18
CA GLN A 216 23.92 -12.42 -7.44
C GLN A 216 25.38 -12.87 -7.29
N LEU A 217 26.00 -12.67 -6.11
CA LEU A 217 27.39 -13.04 -5.84
C LEU A 217 27.51 -14.54 -5.56
N THR A 218 26.69 -15.08 -4.68
CA THR A 218 26.71 -16.49 -4.27
C THR A 218 25.88 -17.39 -5.17
N ARG A 219 25.03 -16.81 -6.03
CA ARG A 219 24.08 -17.50 -6.90
C ARG A 219 23.13 -18.42 -6.15
N SER A 220 22.73 -17.99 -4.95
CA SER A 220 21.77 -18.71 -4.10
C SER A 220 20.51 -17.90 -3.84
N GLU A 221 19.42 -18.57 -3.55
CA GLU A 221 18.20 -17.95 -3.04
C GLU A 221 18.48 -17.34 -1.66
N ILE A 222 17.85 -16.21 -1.37
CA ILE A 222 17.90 -15.57 -0.06
C ILE A 222 16.66 -16.01 0.69
N PRO A 223 16.78 -16.73 1.83
CA PRO A 223 15.64 -17.13 2.63
C PRO A 223 14.80 -15.94 3.08
N ALA A 224 13.50 -16.14 3.24
CA ALA A 224 12.61 -15.13 3.79
C ALA A 224 13.06 -14.73 5.20
N HIS A 225 13.15 -13.42 5.43
CA HIS A 225 13.45 -12.83 6.72
C HIS A 225 12.84 -11.44 6.76
N PHE A 226 11.68 -11.31 7.36
CA PHE A 226 10.86 -10.09 7.33
C PHE A 226 10.25 -9.80 8.69
N VAL A 227 9.96 -8.52 8.92
CA VAL A 227 9.19 -8.07 10.09
C VAL A 227 7.77 -8.60 9.98
N ASP A 228 7.31 -9.33 10.96
CA ASP A 228 5.98 -9.93 11.02
C ASP A 228 5.04 -9.19 11.98
N SER A 229 5.57 -8.53 13.03
CA SER A 229 4.75 -7.76 13.94
C SER A 229 5.44 -6.49 14.44
N ILE A 230 4.67 -5.43 14.62
CA ILE A 230 5.11 -4.19 15.26
C ILE A 230 4.02 -3.73 16.22
N LYS A 231 4.40 -3.50 17.47
CA LYS A 231 3.53 -2.93 18.49
C LYS A 231 4.07 -1.58 18.93
N VAL A 232 3.22 -0.56 18.88
CA VAL A 232 3.51 0.79 19.36
C VAL A 232 2.63 1.08 20.57
N THR A 233 3.24 1.48 21.67
CA THR A 233 2.53 1.88 22.89
C THR A 233 3.01 3.24 23.39
N GLN A 234 2.18 3.89 24.20
CA GLN A 234 2.56 5.04 25.02
C GLN A 234 2.06 4.77 26.44
N ASP A 235 2.92 4.87 27.44
CA ASP A 235 2.60 4.56 28.86
C ASP A 235 1.93 3.19 29.03
N ASN A 236 2.38 2.18 28.29
CA ASN A 236 1.82 0.82 28.20
C ASN A 236 0.44 0.70 27.55
N GLU A 237 -0.18 1.80 27.10
CA GLU A 237 -1.41 1.77 26.32
C GLU A 237 -1.09 1.59 24.84
N THR A 238 -1.76 0.64 24.18
CA THR A 238 -1.54 0.38 22.74
C THR A 238 -2.08 1.53 21.90
N ILE A 239 -1.22 2.05 21.03
CA ILE A 239 -1.58 3.01 19.98
C ILE A 239 -1.92 2.25 18.70
N LEU A 240 -1.01 1.37 18.26
CA LEU A 240 -1.05 0.71 16.96
C LEU A 240 -0.41 -0.67 17.06
N ASN A 241 -1.07 -1.71 16.52
CA ASN A 241 -0.47 -3.00 16.21
C ASN A 241 -0.44 -3.20 14.70
N ILE A 242 0.64 -3.76 14.19
CA ILE A 242 0.80 -4.09 12.78
C ILE A 242 1.18 -5.56 12.69
N THR A 243 0.44 -6.33 11.89
CA THR A 243 0.87 -7.65 11.41
C THR A 243 1.20 -7.50 9.94
N SER A 244 2.36 -7.97 9.52
CA SER A 244 2.85 -7.77 8.15
C SER A 244 3.47 -9.03 7.56
N ASP A 245 3.72 -8.99 6.26
CA ASP A 245 4.26 -10.10 5.47
C ASP A 245 5.36 -9.58 4.54
N ILE A 246 5.87 -10.45 3.67
CA ILE A 246 7.02 -10.25 2.76
C ILE A 246 6.93 -9.00 1.89
N SER A 247 5.73 -8.44 1.73
CA SER A 247 5.48 -7.31 0.82
C SER A 247 5.78 -5.93 1.42
N LEU A 248 6.22 -5.81 2.67
CA LEU A 248 6.82 -4.56 3.16
C LEU A 248 8.21 -4.35 2.53
N SER A 249 8.55 -3.09 2.25
CA SER A 249 9.87 -2.72 1.75
C SER A 249 10.98 -2.97 2.77
N GLU A 250 12.23 -3.02 2.30
CA GLU A 250 13.43 -2.96 3.15
C GLU A 250 13.35 -1.72 4.06
N ASP A 251 13.92 -1.83 5.26
CA ASP A 251 13.87 -0.83 6.32
C ASP A 251 12.43 -0.32 6.54
N PRO A 252 11.50 -1.18 7.05
CA PRO A 252 10.11 -0.82 7.24
C PRO A 252 9.95 0.51 7.96
N SER A 253 9.14 1.39 7.39
CA SER A 253 8.93 2.75 7.88
C SER A 253 7.45 3.06 7.92
N PHE A 254 7.00 3.60 9.05
CA PHE A 254 5.59 3.91 9.30
C PHE A 254 5.44 5.33 9.81
N THR A 255 4.51 6.07 9.22
CA THR A 255 4.09 7.37 9.73
C THR A 255 2.67 7.23 10.27
N PHE A 256 2.43 7.63 11.49
CA PHE A 256 1.15 7.50 12.18
C PHE A 256 0.90 8.68 13.11
N HIS A 257 -0.35 8.83 13.56
CA HIS A 257 -0.74 9.81 14.57
C HIS A 257 -0.97 9.12 15.92
N TYR A 258 -0.85 9.91 17.00
CA TYR A 258 -1.20 9.48 18.35
C TYR A 258 -1.55 10.69 19.23
N LEU A 259 -2.44 10.47 20.19
CA LEU A 259 -2.77 11.45 21.21
C LEU A 259 -1.62 11.52 22.24
N ASN A 260 -1.00 12.68 22.38
CA ASN A 260 0.13 12.87 23.28
C ASN A 260 -0.33 12.82 24.75
N THR A 261 0.11 11.83 25.52
CA THR A 261 -0.13 11.73 26.97
C THR A 261 1.03 12.32 27.80
N GLY A 262 2.09 12.78 27.13
CA GLY A 262 3.32 13.26 27.78
C GLY A 262 4.34 12.19 28.12
N GLY A 263 3.95 10.91 27.97
CA GLY A 263 4.79 9.78 28.34
C GLY A 263 5.73 9.30 27.24
N GLU A 264 6.32 8.14 27.49
CA GLU A 264 7.32 7.49 26.62
C GLU A 264 6.64 6.67 25.52
N LEU A 265 7.12 6.82 24.27
CA LEU A 265 6.77 5.89 23.19
C LEU A 265 7.64 4.64 23.28
N ASP A 266 7.02 3.46 23.27
CA ASP A 266 7.67 2.18 23.24
C ASP A 266 7.28 1.44 21.97
N VAL A 267 8.26 0.83 21.28
CA VAL A 267 8.02 0.01 20.09
C VAL A 267 8.71 -1.31 20.25
N THR A 268 7.93 -2.38 20.07
CA THR A 268 8.43 -3.76 19.98
C THR A 268 8.15 -4.29 18.59
N VAL A 269 9.18 -4.88 17.98
CA VAL A 269 9.13 -5.48 16.64
C VAL A 269 9.55 -6.94 16.75
N THR A 270 8.84 -7.82 16.06
CA THR A 270 9.26 -9.21 15.84
C THR A 270 9.50 -9.47 14.36
N ASP A 271 10.27 -10.52 14.07
CA ASP A 271 10.53 -10.97 12.72
C ASP A 271 10.27 -12.47 12.53
N SER A 272 10.16 -12.90 11.28
CA SER A 272 9.86 -14.28 10.88
C SER A 272 10.91 -15.32 11.28
N GLN A 273 12.07 -14.89 11.79
CA GLN A 273 13.14 -15.78 12.29
C GLN A 273 13.21 -15.79 13.83
N GLY A 274 12.24 -15.17 14.50
CA GLY A 274 12.14 -15.13 15.95
C GLY A 274 12.99 -14.02 16.60
N GLY A 275 13.48 -13.06 15.82
CA GLY A 275 14.10 -11.85 16.35
C GLY A 275 13.08 -11.00 17.09
N VAL A 276 13.50 -10.40 18.22
CA VAL A 276 12.69 -9.45 19.00
C VAL A 276 13.53 -8.21 19.25
N PHE A 277 13.03 -7.07 18.79
CA PHE A 277 13.68 -5.79 18.90
C PHE A 277 12.77 -4.83 19.64
N SER A 278 13.28 -4.08 20.60
CA SER A 278 12.51 -3.08 21.32
C SER A 278 13.33 -1.83 21.58
N ASN A 279 12.66 -0.69 21.60
CA ASN A 279 13.27 0.57 22.00
C ASN A 279 12.20 1.53 22.53
N LYS A 280 12.66 2.48 23.36
CA LYS A 280 11.84 3.48 24.03
C LYS A 280 12.34 4.87 23.74
N TRP A 281 11.40 5.81 23.61
CA TRP A 281 11.70 7.21 23.33
C TRP A 281 10.88 8.11 24.23
N PRO A 282 11.50 8.72 25.27
CA PRO A 282 10.92 9.85 25.97
C PRO A 282 10.65 10.99 24.99
N ILE A 283 9.46 11.56 25.01
CA ILE A 283 9.06 12.61 24.05
C ILE A 283 10.03 13.79 24.07
N GLU A 284 10.50 14.17 25.25
CA GLU A 284 11.49 15.24 25.42
C GLU A 284 12.80 14.98 24.67
N GLN A 285 13.25 13.71 24.65
CA GLN A 285 14.46 13.31 23.94
C GLN A 285 14.30 13.37 22.42
N ILE A 286 13.11 13.02 21.91
CA ILE A 286 12.84 13.11 20.47
C ILE A 286 12.80 14.59 20.02
N LEU A 287 12.28 15.47 20.85
CA LEU A 287 12.22 16.91 20.59
C LEU A 287 13.61 17.56 20.57
N SER A 288 14.53 17.12 21.42
CA SER A 288 15.90 17.65 21.51
C SER A 288 16.83 17.19 20.39
N SER A 289 16.43 16.16 19.62
CA SER A 289 17.23 15.59 18.51
C SER A 289 16.95 16.21 17.14
N LYS A 290 16.19 17.33 17.10
CA LYS A 290 15.85 18.08 15.87
C LYS A 290 16.95 19.03 15.42
#